data_41d1bced53eb7b1989ecf2cabf12d1c2
#
_entry.id   41d1bced53eb7b1989ecf2cabf12d1c2
#
_cell.length_a   1.000
_cell.length_b   1.000
_cell.length_c   1.000
_cell.angle_alpha   90.00
_cell.angle_beta   90.00
_cell.angle_gamma   90.00
#
_symmetry.space_group_name_H-M   'P 1'
#
loop_
_entity.id
_entity.type
_entity.pdbx_description
1 polymer ?
#
loop_
_entity_poly.entity_id
_entity_poly.type
_entity_poly.pdbx_seq_one_letter_code
_entity_poly.pdbx_strand_id
1 'polypeptide(L)'
;METRHPLTIPAAIVLGTAVVATALPLPSSTPATATGTAHVTRAYTDKSTHEPGKQATITAEASTGGTVHFSVSHLGVEIESGDATVTNGKATWTYTTPSENNQGYLVTATGGDGTHAETAIDASTSWTRFPRMGYLSHFKPTAPDGLADNATYEPYLFHAPSDYVTKLSQDYHLNAFQYYDWQYRHEQPVAKGDLKNEWPLWYRDTYASAATINTYVTKADEVGAASLAYSMAYAVNDGYDTSAIKEDWILREDNGSYWQRDFGSQWWVQVPPNTPEPQNHMTMMNVNNKGWRDYITGQYVNQKDEFKFTGTHIDTLGQTVKKDASGNKLNLTEGLSALVNETAEKTK
;
A
#
# COMPACT_ATOMS: atom_id res chain seq x y z
N MET A 1 -1.94 -54.08 43.31
CA MET A 1 -1.07 -54.03 44.48
C MET A 1 0.35 -54.15 43.96
N GLU A 2 1.02 -53.03 43.76
CA GLU A 2 2.48 -52.96 43.63
C GLU A 2 2.87 -51.50 43.89
N THR A 3 3.48 -51.33 45.01
CA THR A 3 4.01 -50.06 45.54
C THR A 3 5.35 -49.77 44.87
N ARG A 4 5.49 -48.58 44.24
CA ARG A 4 6.80 -48.07 43.83
C ARG A 4 7.27 -46.98 44.80
N HIS A 5 8.46 -47.22 45.38
CA HIS A 5 9.19 -46.31 46.24
C HIS A 5 9.81 -45.15 45.46
N PRO A 6 9.95 -43.96 46.05
CA PRO A 6 10.69 -42.87 45.48
C PRO A 6 12.20 -43.01 45.70
N LEU A 7 12.97 -42.81 44.64
CA LEU A 7 14.43 -42.71 44.70
C LEU A 7 14.82 -41.29 45.12
N THR A 8 15.48 -41.20 46.27
CA THR A 8 16.19 -40.01 46.76
C THR A 8 17.58 -39.97 46.15
N ILE A 9 17.91 -38.86 45.47
CA ILE A 9 19.26 -38.55 44.96
C ILE A 9 19.94 -37.57 45.94
N PRO A 10 21.17 -37.86 46.40
CA PRO A 10 21.87 -36.96 47.31
C PRO A 10 22.45 -35.74 46.56
N ALA A 11 22.31 -34.55 47.17
CA ALA A 11 22.90 -33.31 46.69
C ALA A 11 24.43 -33.32 46.88
N ALA A 12 25.14 -33.17 45.76
CA ALA A 12 26.59 -32.94 45.78
C ALA A 12 26.84 -31.43 45.88
N ILE A 13 27.51 -31.01 46.97
CA ILE A 13 27.99 -29.63 47.17
C ILE A 13 29.27 -29.49 46.36
N VAL A 14 29.24 -28.68 45.29
CA VAL A 14 30.45 -28.25 44.57
C VAL A 14 30.89 -26.90 45.14
N LEU A 15 32.00 -26.87 45.85
CA LEU A 15 32.68 -25.61 46.18
C LEU A 15 33.34 -25.05 44.92
N GLY A 16 32.73 -24.03 44.34
CA GLY A 16 33.32 -23.24 43.25
C GLY A 16 34.25 -22.18 43.83
N THR A 17 35.54 -22.28 43.56
CA THR A 17 36.50 -21.19 43.75
C THR A 17 36.20 -20.07 42.77
N ALA A 18 35.81 -18.90 43.30
CA ALA A 18 35.63 -17.67 42.48
C ALA A 18 36.99 -17.17 41.99
N VAL A 19 37.27 -17.30 40.70
CA VAL A 19 38.36 -16.61 40.03
C VAL A 19 37.87 -15.19 39.73
N VAL A 20 38.36 -14.20 40.42
CA VAL A 20 38.14 -12.80 40.11
C VAL A 20 39.00 -12.45 38.88
N ALA A 21 38.35 -12.47 37.72
CA ALA A 21 38.94 -11.93 36.49
C ALA A 21 38.86 -10.41 36.54
N THR A 22 39.98 -9.75 36.76
CA THR A 22 40.12 -8.31 36.55
C THR A 22 39.98 -8.02 35.06
N ALA A 23 38.82 -7.48 34.65
CA ALA A 23 38.62 -6.99 33.31
C ALA A 23 39.57 -5.80 33.09
N LEU A 24 40.53 -5.95 32.19
CA LEU A 24 41.26 -4.85 31.62
C LEU A 24 40.27 -3.93 30.84
N PRO A 25 40.33 -2.64 31.02
CA PRO A 25 39.52 -1.72 30.24
C PRO A 25 39.83 -1.92 28.73
N LEU A 26 38.84 -2.27 27.94
CA LEU A 26 38.96 -2.21 26.49
C LEU A 26 39.28 -0.79 26.09
N PRO A 27 40.21 -0.57 25.15
CA PRO A 27 40.48 0.77 24.65
C PRO A 27 39.17 1.32 24.09
N SER A 28 38.73 2.47 24.60
CA SER A 28 37.62 3.23 24.00
C SER A 28 38.06 3.56 22.59
N SER A 29 37.42 2.92 21.60
CA SER A 29 37.54 3.33 20.22
C SER A 29 36.90 4.70 20.11
N THR A 30 37.70 5.74 20.10
CA THR A 30 37.31 7.06 19.62
C THR A 30 36.75 6.82 18.22
N PRO A 31 35.53 7.30 17.92
CA PRO A 31 35.02 7.22 16.56
C PRO A 31 36.03 7.91 15.64
N ALA A 32 36.49 7.20 14.63
CA ALA A 32 37.40 7.76 13.64
C ALA A 32 36.74 9.01 13.06
N THR A 33 37.34 10.17 13.25
CA THR A 33 36.89 11.40 12.63
C THR A 33 37.00 11.18 11.13
N ALA A 34 35.87 11.16 10.44
CA ALA A 34 35.82 10.93 9.01
C ALA A 34 36.54 12.11 8.32
N THR A 35 37.73 11.84 7.75
CA THR A 35 38.60 12.84 7.10
C THR A 35 38.25 13.03 5.62
N GLY A 36 36.97 12.95 5.25
CA GLY A 36 36.48 13.17 3.89
C GLY A 36 35.53 14.34 3.80
N THR A 37 35.34 14.88 2.62
CA THR A 37 34.32 15.87 2.32
C THR A 37 33.06 15.12 1.81
N ALA A 38 31.93 15.32 2.44
CA ALA A 38 30.68 14.68 2.03
C ALA A 38 30.25 15.19 0.64
N HIS A 39 29.93 14.23 -0.25
CA HIS A 39 29.35 14.47 -1.57
C HIS A 39 27.92 13.90 -1.56
N VAL A 40 26.92 14.79 -1.51
CA VAL A 40 25.50 14.40 -1.41
C VAL A 40 24.95 14.04 -2.78
N THR A 41 24.25 12.91 -2.85
CA THR A 41 23.65 12.39 -4.10
C THR A 41 22.12 12.27 -4.05
N ARG A 42 21.54 12.14 -2.85
CA ARG A 42 20.08 11.99 -2.65
C ARG A 42 19.69 12.44 -1.26
N ALA A 43 18.47 12.97 -1.11
CA ALA A 43 17.83 13.23 0.18
C ALA A 43 16.41 12.70 0.17
N TYR A 44 15.95 12.19 1.32
CA TYR A 44 14.59 11.67 1.48
C TYR A 44 14.14 11.68 2.93
N THR A 45 12.83 11.59 3.15
CA THR A 45 12.22 11.47 4.48
C THR A 45 11.77 10.03 4.73
N ASP A 46 11.63 9.65 6.00
CA ASP A 46 11.14 8.32 6.40
C ASP A 46 9.69 8.08 5.98
N LYS A 47 8.87 9.15 5.88
CA LYS A 47 7.45 9.05 5.52
C LYS A 47 7.08 10.07 4.45
N SER A 48 6.05 9.78 3.67
CA SER A 48 5.45 10.70 2.70
C SER A 48 4.53 11.74 3.34
N THR A 49 3.99 11.44 4.54
CA THR A 49 3.17 12.35 5.34
C THR A 49 3.49 12.17 6.81
N HIS A 50 3.72 13.25 7.53
CA HIS A 50 4.01 13.29 8.96
C HIS A 50 2.88 13.99 9.71
N GLU A 51 2.57 13.54 10.91
CA GLU A 51 1.67 14.28 11.77
C GLU A 51 2.31 15.58 12.24
N PRO A 52 1.59 16.72 12.28
CA PRO A 52 2.07 17.98 12.83
C PRO A 52 2.56 17.84 14.29
N GLY A 53 3.68 18.46 14.60
CA GLY A 53 4.32 18.38 15.91
C GLY A 53 5.06 17.07 16.18
N LYS A 54 5.20 16.19 15.17
CA LYS A 54 5.94 14.92 15.28
C LYS A 54 7.28 14.98 14.56
N GLN A 55 8.13 14.03 14.88
CA GLN A 55 9.45 13.92 14.27
C GLN A 55 9.37 13.37 12.86
N ALA A 56 10.13 13.98 11.95
CA ALA A 56 10.48 13.48 10.63
C ALA A 56 11.96 13.11 10.63
N THR A 57 12.30 11.95 10.14
CA THR A 57 13.68 11.52 9.93
C THR A 57 14.09 11.83 8.50
N ILE A 58 15.09 12.68 8.36
CA ILE A 58 15.64 13.08 7.06
C ILE A 58 16.96 12.36 6.86
N THR A 59 17.13 11.73 5.72
CA THR A 59 18.36 11.02 5.36
C THR A 59 18.93 11.59 4.07
N ALA A 60 20.23 11.89 4.09
CA ALA A 60 21.01 12.16 2.90
C ALA A 60 21.92 10.97 2.59
N GLU A 61 21.92 10.50 1.35
CA GLU A 61 22.94 9.57 0.84
C GLU A 61 24.14 10.40 0.38
N ALA A 62 25.32 10.06 0.90
CA ALA A 62 26.53 10.79 0.61
C ALA A 62 27.74 9.86 0.52
N SER A 63 28.79 10.29 -0.19
CA SER A 63 30.07 9.59 -0.17
C SER A 63 30.63 9.52 1.27
N THR A 64 31.51 8.59 1.50
CA THR A 64 32.07 8.32 2.82
C THR A 64 32.84 9.51 3.38
N GLY A 65 32.53 9.85 4.63
CA GLY A 65 33.22 10.86 5.43
C GLY A 65 32.60 12.25 5.38
N GLY A 66 32.97 13.10 6.35
CA GLY A 66 32.50 14.46 6.43
C GLY A 66 31.14 14.64 7.09
N THR A 67 30.62 15.85 6.95
CA THR A 67 29.33 16.28 7.53
C THR A 67 28.42 16.78 6.43
N VAL A 68 27.12 16.49 6.57
CA VAL A 68 26.04 17.04 5.75
C VAL A 68 25.29 18.07 6.58
N HIS A 69 25.11 19.25 6.01
CA HIS A 69 24.30 20.32 6.57
C HIS A 69 22.85 20.17 6.03
N PHE A 70 21.88 20.13 6.91
CA PHE A 70 20.46 20.12 6.59
C PHE A 70 19.83 21.46 6.90
N SER A 71 19.01 22.00 5.99
CA SER A 71 18.17 23.15 6.27
C SER A 71 16.72 22.85 5.92
N VAL A 72 15.81 23.33 6.74
CA VAL A 72 14.35 23.25 6.51
C VAL A 72 13.84 24.66 6.29
N SER A 73 13.11 24.84 5.19
CA SER A 73 12.50 26.13 4.85
C SER A 73 10.99 26.01 4.63
N HIS A 74 10.27 27.07 4.97
CA HIS A 74 8.85 27.23 4.70
C HIS A 74 8.65 28.53 3.93
N LEU A 75 7.97 28.45 2.78
CA LEU A 75 7.72 29.58 1.88
C LEU A 75 8.99 30.41 1.56
N GLY A 76 10.13 29.73 1.39
CA GLY A 76 11.42 30.35 1.07
C GLY A 76 12.18 30.94 2.24
N VAL A 77 11.68 30.78 3.48
CA VAL A 77 12.37 31.22 4.70
C VAL A 77 12.90 30.01 5.45
N GLU A 78 14.21 29.98 5.72
CA GLU A 78 14.79 28.94 6.57
C GLU A 78 14.25 29.10 8.01
N ILE A 79 13.78 27.98 8.57
CA ILE A 79 13.18 27.94 9.91
C ILE A 79 13.99 27.11 10.91
N GLU A 80 14.74 26.13 10.43
CA GLU A 80 15.63 25.31 11.25
C GLU A 80 16.73 24.70 10.39
N SER A 81 17.90 24.46 11.00
CA SER A 81 18.99 23.74 10.35
C SER A 81 19.79 22.91 11.37
N GLY A 82 20.54 21.94 10.87
CA GLY A 82 21.35 21.05 11.68
C GLY A 82 22.37 20.27 10.86
N ASP A 83 23.32 19.66 11.54
CA ASP A 83 24.40 18.92 10.93
C ASP A 83 24.36 17.44 11.34
N ALA A 84 24.74 16.55 10.41
CA ALA A 84 24.93 15.15 10.72
C ALA A 84 26.17 14.57 10.02
N THR A 85 26.90 13.73 10.75
CA THR A 85 28.09 13.06 10.21
C THR A 85 27.69 11.88 9.32
N VAL A 86 28.37 11.74 8.19
CA VAL A 86 28.17 10.60 7.27
C VAL A 86 28.73 9.32 7.90
N THR A 87 27.86 8.34 8.05
CA THR A 87 28.19 6.99 8.55
C THR A 87 27.61 5.96 7.57
N ASN A 88 28.46 5.08 7.06
CA ASN A 88 28.05 4.05 6.08
C ASN A 88 27.29 4.62 4.85
N GLY A 89 27.78 5.75 4.32
CA GLY A 89 27.20 6.37 3.13
C GLY A 89 25.91 7.17 3.38
N LYS A 90 25.53 7.39 4.63
CA LYS A 90 24.32 8.13 5.00
C LYS A 90 24.59 9.12 6.13
N ALA A 91 23.96 10.28 6.04
CA ALA A 91 23.80 11.22 7.15
C ALA A 91 22.31 11.33 7.50
N THR A 92 21.97 11.21 8.77
CA THR A 92 20.57 11.24 9.21
C THR A 92 20.37 12.32 10.26
N TRP A 93 19.38 13.15 10.07
CA TRP A 93 18.98 14.21 10.97
C TRP A 93 17.49 14.12 11.29
N THR A 94 17.13 14.44 12.53
CA THR A 94 15.73 14.40 12.98
C THR A 94 15.24 15.84 13.17
N TYR A 95 14.14 16.16 12.53
CA TYR A 95 13.45 17.43 12.59
C TYR A 95 12.08 17.26 13.23
N THR A 96 11.68 18.15 14.14
CA THR A 96 10.31 18.16 14.70
C THR A 96 9.47 19.15 13.92
N THR A 97 8.46 18.64 13.20
CA THR A 97 7.56 19.51 12.43
C THR A 97 6.80 20.47 13.34
N PRO A 98 6.52 21.70 12.91
CA PRO A 98 5.62 22.59 13.62
C PRO A 98 4.22 21.98 13.83
N SER A 99 3.48 22.52 14.79
CA SER A 99 2.13 22.03 15.14
C SER A 99 1.03 22.42 14.16
N GLU A 100 1.35 23.29 13.21
CA GLU A 100 0.43 23.76 12.18
C GLU A 100 0.12 22.63 11.20
N ASN A 101 -1.17 22.37 11.00
CA ASN A 101 -1.64 21.34 10.11
C ASN A 101 -1.63 21.79 8.64
N ASN A 102 -1.44 20.83 7.73
CA ASN A 102 -1.46 21.03 6.29
C ASN A 102 -0.38 22.02 5.80
N GLN A 103 0.84 21.81 6.26
CA GLN A 103 2.01 22.60 5.87
C GLN A 103 3.02 21.74 5.11
N GLY A 104 3.68 22.35 4.12
CA GLY A 104 4.78 21.76 3.38
C GLY A 104 6.10 22.47 3.70
N TYR A 105 7.18 21.71 3.85
CA TYR A 105 8.51 22.22 4.11
C TYR A 105 9.48 21.66 3.08
N LEU A 106 10.35 22.54 2.56
CA LEU A 106 11.47 22.11 1.72
C LEU A 106 12.65 21.80 2.61
N VAL A 107 13.30 20.68 2.35
CA VAL A 107 14.54 20.27 3.01
C VAL A 107 15.67 20.25 2.00
N THR A 108 16.77 20.92 2.31
CA THR A 108 18.00 20.87 1.51
C THR A 108 19.09 20.21 2.35
N ALA A 109 19.72 19.17 1.81
CA ALA A 109 20.89 18.52 2.39
C ALA A 109 22.12 18.90 1.58
N THR A 110 23.11 19.54 2.20
CA THR A 110 24.30 20.09 1.53
C THR A 110 25.56 19.40 2.05
N GLY A 111 26.35 18.86 1.15
CA GLY A 111 27.66 18.29 1.44
C GLY A 111 28.76 19.35 1.60
N GLY A 112 29.84 18.99 2.26
CA GLY A 112 30.97 19.88 2.45
C GLY A 112 31.70 20.32 1.18
N ASP A 113 31.45 19.64 0.05
CA ASP A 113 31.94 20.00 -1.29
C ASP A 113 30.99 20.94 -2.07
N GLY A 114 29.85 21.33 -1.45
CA GLY A 114 28.83 22.17 -2.06
C GLY A 114 27.77 21.41 -2.88
N THR A 115 27.88 20.11 -3.02
CA THR A 115 26.80 19.30 -3.62
C THR A 115 25.57 19.30 -2.72
N HIS A 116 24.38 19.27 -3.31
CA HIS A 116 23.14 19.24 -2.53
C HIS A 116 22.07 18.38 -3.19
N ALA A 117 21.13 17.93 -2.36
CA ALA A 117 19.90 17.28 -2.77
C ALA A 117 18.73 17.82 -1.93
N GLU A 118 17.55 17.82 -2.53
CA GLU A 118 16.35 18.34 -1.90
C GLU A 118 15.32 17.23 -1.70
N THR A 119 14.50 17.38 -0.66
CA THR A 119 13.31 16.59 -0.39
C THR A 119 12.25 17.47 0.27
N ALA A 120 11.08 16.93 0.56
CA ALA A 120 10.00 17.68 1.18
C ALA A 120 9.42 16.93 2.40
N ILE A 121 8.89 17.72 3.35
CA ILE A 121 8.07 17.21 4.45
C ILE A 121 6.65 17.73 4.26
N ASP A 122 5.68 16.83 4.24
CA ASP A 122 4.24 17.11 4.33
C ASP A 122 3.82 16.89 5.78
N ALA A 123 3.50 17.95 6.51
CA ALA A 123 2.99 17.91 7.87
C ALA A 123 1.47 18.03 7.85
N SER A 124 0.78 16.90 7.78
CA SER A 124 -0.68 16.84 7.61
C SER A 124 -1.28 15.69 8.43
N THR A 125 -2.45 15.93 9.04
CA THR A 125 -3.24 14.88 9.70
C THR A 125 -4.04 14.02 8.71
N SER A 126 -4.08 14.40 7.42
CA SER A 126 -4.80 13.69 6.38
C SER A 126 -4.09 13.82 5.03
N TRP A 127 -3.81 12.70 4.41
CA TRP A 127 -3.29 12.62 3.05
C TRP A 127 -4.22 13.25 2.01
N THR A 128 -5.54 13.32 2.28
CA THR A 128 -6.56 13.82 1.34
C THR A 128 -6.48 15.32 1.08
N ARG A 129 -5.77 16.07 1.91
CA ARG A 129 -5.60 17.51 1.71
C ARG A 129 -4.68 17.84 0.54
N PHE A 130 -3.59 17.06 0.40
CA PHE A 130 -2.63 17.17 -0.68
C PHE A 130 -2.37 15.77 -1.28
N PRO A 131 -3.35 15.19 -1.99
CA PRO A 131 -3.24 13.83 -2.46
C PRO A 131 -2.19 13.73 -3.58
N ARG A 132 -1.23 12.85 -3.41
CA ARG A 132 -0.23 12.45 -4.40
C ARG A 132 -0.37 10.97 -4.60
N MET A 133 -1.09 10.58 -5.65
CA MET A 133 -1.57 9.21 -5.82
C MET A 133 -0.80 8.49 -6.92
N GLY A 134 -0.55 7.22 -6.70
CA GLY A 134 0.03 6.30 -7.67
C GLY A 134 -0.72 4.98 -7.73
N TYR A 135 -0.46 4.18 -8.78
CA TYR A 135 -1.05 2.86 -8.97
C TYR A 135 -0.08 1.77 -8.60
N LEU A 136 -0.60 0.72 -7.95
CA LEU A 136 0.02 -0.59 -7.85
C LEU A 136 -0.82 -1.57 -8.66
N SER A 137 -0.19 -2.34 -9.55
CA SER A 137 -0.90 -3.22 -10.49
C SER A 137 -0.30 -4.64 -10.56
N HIS A 138 0.66 -4.96 -9.70
CA HIS A 138 1.37 -6.23 -9.68
C HIS A 138 1.26 -6.88 -8.32
N PHE A 139 0.43 -7.91 -8.23
CA PHE A 139 0.09 -8.58 -6.98
C PHE A 139 0.44 -10.07 -7.01
N LYS A 140 1.31 -10.49 -7.93
CA LYS A 140 1.76 -11.89 -8.04
C LYS A 140 2.36 -12.39 -6.73
N PRO A 141 2.29 -13.69 -6.47
CA PRO A 141 3.11 -14.31 -5.45
C PRO A 141 4.57 -13.90 -5.64
N THR A 142 5.21 -13.45 -4.58
CA THR A 142 6.65 -13.17 -4.60
C THR A 142 7.43 -14.46 -4.45
N ALA A 143 8.51 -14.60 -5.21
CA ALA A 143 9.46 -15.68 -4.98
C ALA A 143 10.04 -15.60 -3.54
N PRO A 144 10.57 -16.71 -3.00
CA PRO A 144 11.14 -16.73 -1.64
C PRO A 144 12.24 -15.70 -1.39
N ASP A 145 12.89 -15.21 -2.43
CA ASP A 145 13.89 -14.14 -2.40
C ASP A 145 13.28 -12.72 -2.41
N GLY A 146 11.96 -12.62 -2.39
CA GLY A 146 11.23 -11.36 -2.42
C GLY A 146 11.11 -10.71 -3.79
N LEU A 147 11.62 -11.35 -4.84
CA LEU A 147 11.44 -10.88 -6.22
C LEU A 147 10.12 -11.40 -6.78
N ALA A 148 9.37 -10.56 -7.48
CA ALA A 148 8.21 -11.00 -8.22
C ALA A 148 8.64 -12.00 -9.31
N ASP A 149 8.01 -13.17 -9.35
CA ASP A 149 8.35 -14.27 -10.26
C ASP A 149 7.97 -13.94 -11.72
N ASN A 150 8.41 -12.81 -12.24
CA ASN A 150 8.24 -12.50 -13.65
C ASN A 150 9.24 -11.48 -14.22
N ALA A 151 10.50 -11.85 -14.17
CA ALA A 151 11.58 -11.11 -14.82
C ALA A 151 11.41 -10.96 -16.36
N THR A 152 10.51 -11.73 -16.96
CA THR A 152 10.37 -11.78 -18.43
C THR A 152 9.40 -10.74 -19.01
N TYR A 153 8.42 -10.27 -18.25
CA TYR A 153 7.40 -9.37 -18.77
C TYR A 153 7.51 -7.92 -18.32
N GLU A 154 8.17 -7.66 -17.19
CA GLU A 154 8.24 -6.30 -16.66
C GLU A 154 9.61 -6.01 -16.03
N PRO A 155 10.58 -5.62 -16.84
CA PRO A 155 11.95 -5.32 -16.39
C PRO A 155 12.04 -4.15 -15.41
N TYR A 156 10.93 -3.45 -15.12
CA TYR A 156 10.87 -2.31 -14.21
C TYR A 156 10.55 -2.69 -12.76
N LEU A 157 10.20 -3.95 -12.49
CA LEU A 157 9.69 -4.39 -11.18
C LEU A 157 10.64 -5.37 -10.46
N PHE A 158 11.93 -5.17 -10.61
CA PHE A 158 12.97 -5.95 -9.93
C PHE A 158 13.12 -5.62 -8.44
N HIS A 159 12.11 -5.05 -7.81
CA HIS A 159 12.16 -4.70 -6.40
C HIS A 159 11.12 -5.51 -5.63
N ALA A 160 11.51 -5.93 -4.42
CA ALA A 160 10.53 -6.45 -3.48
C ALA A 160 9.38 -5.45 -3.34
N PRO A 161 8.12 -5.88 -3.15
CA PRO A 161 6.98 -4.97 -3.00
C PRO A 161 7.22 -3.85 -1.98
N SER A 162 7.88 -4.17 -0.86
CA SER A 162 8.24 -3.19 0.17
C SER A 162 9.17 -2.09 -0.35
N ASP A 163 10.18 -2.46 -1.15
CA ASP A 163 11.16 -1.51 -1.68
C ASP A 163 10.52 -0.59 -2.73
N TYR A 164 9.59 -1.14 -3.52
CA TYR A 164 8.86 -0.37 -4.53
C TYR A 164 7.99 0.71 -3.88
N VAL A 165 7.19 0.38 -2.86
CA VAL A 165 6.40 1.35 -2.09
C VAL A 165 7.30 2.39 -1.42
N THR A 166 8.39 1.94 -0.79
CA THR A 166 9.37 2.83 -0.15
C THR A 166 9.94 3.84 -1.14
N LYS A 167 10.36 3.36 -2.31
CA LYS A 167 10.90 4.23 -3.37
C LYS A 167 9.86 5.24 -3.86
N LEU A 168 8.63 4.81 -4.12
CA LEU A 168 7.56 5.71 -4.57
C LEU A 168 7.24 6.79 -3.53
N SER A 169 7.27 6.45 -2.24
CA SER A 169 7.07 7.42 -1.17
C SER A 169 8.24 8.38 -1.00
N GLN A 170 9.47 7.87 -1.04
CA GLN A 170 10.67 8.68 -0.76
C GLN A 170 11.08 9.55 -1.95
N ASP A 171 11.05 9.01 -3.19
CA ASP A 171 11.53 9.74 -4.36
C ASP A 171 10.44 10.58 -5.03
N TYR A 172 9.17 10.15 -4.93
CA TYR A 172 8.04 10.79 -5.60
C TYR A 172 7.02 11.37 -4.62
N HIS A 173 7.25 11.22 -3.31
CA HIS A 173 6.37 11.69 -2.24
C HIS A 173 4.90 11.22 -2.39
N LEU A 174 4.67 10.03 -2.98
CA LEU A 174 3.32 9.49 -3.07
C LEU A 174 2.82 9.16 -1.67
N ASN A 175 1.64 9.66 -1.34
CA ASN A 175 0.97 9.46 -0.05
C ASN A 175 -0.34 8.69 -0.14
N ALA A 176 -0.66 8.15 -1.32
CA ALA A 176 -1.77 7.22 -1.53
C ALA A 176 -1.50 6.28 -2.70
N PHE A 177 -1.83 5.01 -2.53
CA PHE A 177 -1.68 3.98 -3.54
C PHE A 177 -3.02 3.37 -3.89
N GLN A 178 -3.36 3.35 -5.18
CA GLN A 178 -4.51 2.64 -5.71
C GLN A 178 -4.08 1.24 -6.14
N TYR A 179 -4.69 0.22 -5.56
CA TYR A 179 -4.44 -1.19 -5.86
C TYR A 179 -5.31 -1.56 -7.07
N TYR A 180 -4.80 -1.35 -8.27
CA TYR A 180 -5.57 -1.46 -9.49
C TYR A 180 -5.74 -2.90 -9.94
N ASP A 181 -6.99 -3.35 -10.13
CA ASP A 181 -7.36 -4.71 -10.59
C ASP A 181 -6.74 -5.84 -9.72
N TRP A 182 -6.67 -5.64 -8.41
CA TRP A 182 -6.16 -6.60 -7.44
C TRP A 182 -7.15 -7.71 -7.11
N GLN A 183 -8.45 -7.42 -7.29
CA GLN A 183 -9.57 -8.20 -6.78
C GLN A 183 -9.76 -9.52 -7.52
N TYR A 184 -10.33 -10.51 -6.82
CA TYR A 184 -10.75 -11.77 -7.43
C TYR A 184 -11.82 -11.55 -8.48
N ARG A 185 -12.88 -10.83 -8.12
CA ARG A 185 -14.03 -10.49 -8.98
C ARG A 185 -14.54 -9.10 -8.58
N HIS A 186 -15.22 -8.42 -9.49
CA HIS A 186 -15.73 -7.08 -9.16
C HIS A 186 -16.83 -7.09 -8.11
N GLU A 187 -17.73 -8.08 -8.15
CA GLU A 187 -18.79 -8.25 -7.16
C GLU A 187 -18.33 -8.96 -5.88
N GLN A 188 -17.22 -9.63 -5.90
CA GLN A 188 -16.62 -10.34 -4.77
C GLN A 188 -15.11 -10.12 -4.75
N PRO A 189 -14.64 -8.95 -4.31
CA PRO A 189 -13.22 -8.60 -4.36
C PRO A 189 -12.32 -9.57 -3.59
N VAL A 190 -12.77 -10.02 -2.42
CA VAL A 190 -12.03 -10.95 -1.57
C VAL A 190 -12.34 -12.38 -1.98
N ALA A 191 -11.32 -13.11 -2.42
CA ALA A 191 -11.43 -14.53 -2.74
C ALA A 191 -11.69 -15.37 -1.48
N LYS A 192 -12.38 -16.50 -1.62
CA LYS A 192 -12.78 -17.38 -0.51
C LYS A 192 -12.34 -18.82 -0.73
N GLY A 193 -12.45 -19.64 0.31
CA GLY A 193 -12.14 -21.06 0.25
C GLY A 193 -10.68 -21.31 -0.14
N ASP A 194 -10.48 -22.20 -1.11
CA ASP A 194 -9.13 -22.59 -1.56
C ASP A 194 -8.40 -21.45 -2.29
N LEU A 195 -9.11 -20.43 -2.76
CA LEU A 195 -8.56 -19.28 -3.46
C LEU A 195 -8.18 -18.12 -2.52
N LYS A 196 -8.41 -18.21 -1.22
CA LYS A 196 -8.21 -17.11 -0.27
C LYS A 196 -6.78 -16.55 -0.21
N ASN A 197 -5.78 -17.37 -0.51
CA ASN A 197 -4.38 -16.99 -0.46
C ASN A 197 -3.88 -16.48 -1.81
N GLU A 198 -4.35 -17.09 -2.89
CA GLU A 198 -3.98 -16.77 -4.27
C GLU A 198 -5.17 -17.01 -5.18
N TRP A 199 -5.41 -16.08 -6.09
CA TRP A 199 -6.53 -16.15 -7.01
C TRP A 199 -6.15 -15.69 -8.41
N PRO A 200 -6.77 -16.28 -9.48
CA PRO A 200 -6.58 -15.80 -10.84
C PRO A 200 -7.19 -14.42 -11.00
N LEU A 201 -6.49 -13.53 -11.69
CA LEU A 201 -7.05 -12.26 -12.11
C LEU A 201 -8.02 -12.46 -13.28
N TRP A 202 -9.13 -11.75 -13.27
CA TRP A 202 -10.23 -11.92 -14.23
C TRP A 202 -9.85 -11.65 -15.69
N TYR A 203 -8.81 -10.88 -15.94
CA TYR A 203 -8.45 -10.37 -17.27
C TYR A 203 -7.05 -10.75 -17.75
N ARG A 204 -6.24 -11.40 -16.92
CA ARG A 204 -4.85 -11.77 -17.24
C ARG A 204 -4.57 -13.23 -16.89
N ASP A 205 -3.69 -13.84 -17.68
CA ASP A 205 -3.09 -15.13 -17.31
C ASP A 205 -2.06 -14.93 -16.17
N THR A 206 -2.55 -14.53 -15.02
CA THR A 206 -1.73 -14.31 -13.83
C THR A 206 -2.58 -14.41 -12.56
N TYR A 207 -1.90 -14.47 -11.42
CA TYR A 207 -2.50 -14.58 -10.10
C TYR A 207 -2.20 -13.35 -9.27
N ALA A 208 -3.10 -13.03 -8.33
CA ALA A 208 -2.83 -12.16 -7.21
C ALA A 208 -2.61 -13.00 -5.95
N SER A 209 -1.78 -12.47 -5.03
CA SER A 209 -1.46 -13.09 -3.74
C SER A 209 -1.87 -12.19 -2.59
N ALA A 210 -2.61 -12.74 -1.63
CA ALA A 210 -2.95 -12.06 -0.39
C ALA A 210 -1.69 -11.62 0.39
N ALA A 211 -0.64 -12.44 0.39
CA ALA A 211 0.61 -12.12 1.05
C ALA A 211 1.29 -10.89 0.43
N THR A 212 1.33 -10.80 -0.90
CA THR A 212 1.89 -9.64 -1.62
C THR A 212 1.08 -8.37 -1.35
N ILE A 213 -0.25 -8.45 -1.38
CA ILE A 213 -1.12 -7.30 -1.08
C ILE A 213 -0.89 -6.82 0.36
N ASN A 214 -0.84 -7.74 1.33
CA ASN A 214 -0.57 -7.39 2.73
C ASN A 214 0.82 -6.74 2.91
N THR A 215 1.84 -7.20 2.17
CA THR A 215 3.16 -6.58 2.18
C THR A 215 3.09 -5.13 1.70
N TYR A 216 2.39 -4.86 0.60
CA TYR A 216 2.18 -3.50 0.09
C TYR A 216 1.41 -2.62 1.09
N VAL A 217 0.30 -3.13 1.67
CA VAL A 217 -0.52 -2.37 2.63
C VAL A 217 0.29 -2.04 3.89
N THR A 218 0.99 -3.02 4.44
CA THR A 218 1.85 -2.83 5.63
C THR A 218 2.92 -1.77 5.35
N LYS A 219 3.58 -1.87 4.21
CA LYS A 219 4.64 -0.91 3.87
C LYS A 219 4.09 0.49 3.59
N ALA A 220 2.93 0.60 2.95
CA ALA A 220 2.26 1.90 2.75
C ALA A 220 1.95 2.58 4.09
N ASP A 221 1.43 1.82 5.07
CA ASP A 221 1.18 2.33 6.43
C ASP A 221 2.48 2.80 7.11
N GLU A 222 3.56 2.00 7.05
CA GLU A 222 4.87 2.37 7.61
C GLU A 222 5.42 3.69 7.05
N VAL A 223 5.24 3.96 5.76
CA VAL A 223 5.69 5.20 5.12
C VAL A 223 4.66 6.34 5.16
N GLY A 224 3.58 6.19 5.92
CA GLY A 224 2.55 7.22 6.09
C GLY A 224 1.69 7.45 4.83
N ALA A 225 1.50 6.41 4.00
CA ALA A 225 0.69 6.47 2.80
C ALA A 225 -0.61 5.65 2.93
N ALA A 226 -1.67 6.12 2.30
CA ALA A 226 -2.96 5.43 2.25
C ALA A 226 -2.96 4.29 1.21
N SER A 227 -3.69 3.22 1.50
CA SER A 227 -3.95 2.11 0.59
C SER A 227 -5.41 2.09 0.17
N LEU A 228 -5.70 2.20 -1.12
CA LEU A 228 -7.05 2.33 -1.68
C LEU A 228 -7.35 1.11 -2.56
N ALA A 229 -8.27 0.27 -2.12
CA ALA A 229 -8.75 -0.86 -2.91
C ALA A 229 -9.54 -0.35 -4.13
N TYR A 230 -9.08 -0.69 -5.34
CA TYR A 230 -9.85 -0.43 -6.56
C TYR A 230 -11.10 -1.29 -6.60
N SER A 231 -12.22 -0.72 -6.99
CA SER A 231 -13.50 -1.40 -7.15
C SER A 231 -14.38 -0.67 -8.18
N MET A 232 -15.06 -1.41 -9.03
CA MET A 232 -16.05 -0.82 -9.94
C MET A 232 -17.38 -0.58 -9.21
N ALA A 233 -18.04 0.53 -9.52
CA ALA A 233 -19.31 0.92 -8.90
C ALA A 233 -20.45 -0.06 -9.18
N TYR A 234 -20.47 -0.67 -10.38
CA TYR A 234 -21.62 -1.42 -10.88
C TYR A 234 -21.28 -2.49 -11.91
N ALA A 235 -20.34 -3.38 -11.58
CA ALA A 235 -20.01 -4.50 -12.46
C ALA A 235 -20.02 -5.84 -11.72
N VAL A 236 -20.46 -6.88 -12.41
CA VAL A 236 -20.30 -8.27 -12.01
C VAL A 236 -19.64 -9.04 -13.16
N ASN A 237 -18.72 -9.93 -12.83
CA ASN A 237 -18.05 -10.78 -13.82
C ASN A 237 -18.95 -11.96 -14.24
N ASP A 238 -18.68 -12.53 -15.41
CA ASP A 238 -19.37 -13.76 -15.87
C ASP A 238 -19.31 -14.85 -14.81
N GLY A 239 -20.37 -15.67 -14.75
CA GLY A 239 -20.47 -16.75 -13.76
C GLY A 239 -20.67 -16.25 -12.32
N TYR A 240 -21.20 -15.06 -12.12
CA TYR A 240 -21.56 -14.55 -10.79
C TYR A 240 -22.61 -15.42 -10.10
N ASP A 241 -22.61 -15.40 -8.77
CA ASP A 241 -23.58 -16.14 -7.97
C ASP A 241 -25.00 -15.53 -8.07
N THR A 242 -25.87 -16.18 -8.84
CA THR A 242 -27.27 -15.78 -9.04
C THR A 242 -28.12 -15.90 -7.76
N SER A 243 -27.66 -16.59 -6.75
CA SER A 243 -28.33 -16.62 -5.45
C SER A 243 -28.10 -15.32 -4.67
N ALA A 244 -26.95 -14.70 -4.84
CA ALA A 244 -26.55 -13.44 -4.23
C ALA A 244 -26.91 -12.21 -5.07
N ILE A 245 -26.67 -12.27 -6.37
CA ILE A 245 -26.94 -11.18 -7.33
C ILE A 245 -28.33 -11.38 -7.95
N LYS A 246 -29.21 -10.41 -7.77
CA LYS A 246 -30.59 -10.51 -8.24
C LYS A 246 -30.74 -9.95 -9.64
N GLU A 247 -31.58 -10.61 -10.46
CA GLU A 247 -31.81 -10.23 -11.85
C GLU A 247 -32.40 -8.82 -12.02
N ASP A 248 -33.25 -8.40 -11.09
CA ASP A 248 -33.85 -7.05 -11.08
C ASP A 248 -32.86 -5.93 -10.76
N TRP A 249 -31.64 -6.27 -10.35
CA TRP A 249 -30.55 -5.30 -10.18
C TRP A 249 -29.78 -5.01 -11.47
N ILE A 250 -30.01 -5.78 -12.53
CA ILE A 250 -29.25 -5.68 -13.79
C ILE A 250 -29.82 -4.55 -14.66
N LEU A 251 -28.93 -3.70 -15.18
CA LEU A 251 -29.27 -2.69 -16.17
C LEU A 251 -29.58 -3.32 -17.51
N ARG A 252 -30.51 -2.70 -18.26
CA ARG A 252 -30.99 -3.18 -19.55
C ARG A 252 -30.67 -2.18 -20.65
N GLU A 253 -30.43 -2.71 -21.85
CA GLU A 253 -30.39 -1.98 -23.10
C GLU A 253 -31.81 -1.58 -23.55
N ASP A 254 -31.90 -0.75 -24.60
CA ASP A 254 -33.19 -0.30 -25.13
C ASP A 254 -34.08 -1.44 -25.64
N ASN A 255 -33.49 -2.51 -26.12
CA ASN A 255 -34.18 -3.72 -26.57
C ASN A 255 -34.57 -4.70 -25.46
N GLY A 256 -34.25 -4.36 -24.19
CA GLY A 256 -34.53 -5.20 -23.01
C GLY A 256 -33.45 -6.24 -22.66
N SER A 257 -32.42 -6.43 -23.48
CA SER A 257 -31.28 -7.30 -23.12
C SER A 257 -30.47 -6.72 -21.97
N TYR A 258 -29.67 -7.55 -21.30
CA TYR A 258 -28.75 -7.09 -20.26
C TYR A 258 -27.71 -6.13 -20.85
N TRP A 259 -27.40 -5.06 -20.12
CA TRP A 259 -26.28 -4.23 -20.48
C TRP A 259 -24.99 -4.93 -20.07
N GLN A 260 -24.27 -5.42 -21.05
CA GLN A 260 -23.00 -6.11 -20.87
C GLN A 260 -21.88 -5.39 -21.62
N ARG A 261 -20.68 -5.51 -21.10
CA ARG A 261 -19.46 -5.12 -21.79
C ARG A 261 -18.63 -6.36 -22.08
N ASP A 262 -18.29 -6.51 -23.36
CA ASP A 262 -17.38 -7.56 -23.83
C ASP A 262 -15.95 -7.00 -23.86
N PHE A 263 -15.08 -7.61 -23.07
CA PHE A 263 -13.65 -7.32 -23.05
C PHE A 263 -12.83 -8.41 -23.76
N GLY A 264 -13.40 -9.51 -24.15
CA GLY A 264 -12.70 -10.66 -24.74
C GLY A 264 -12.02 -10.37 -26.06
N SER A 265 -12.48 -9.35 -26.78
CA SER A 265 -11.85 -8.87 -28.03
C SER A 265 -10.69 -7.88 -27.80
N GLN A 266 -10.44 -7.46 -26.57
CA GLN A 266 -9.39 -6.49 -26.27
C GLN A 266 -8.03 -7.21 -26.21
N TRP A 267 -7.04 -6.67 -26.91
CA TRP A 267 -5.69 -7.25 -27.02
C TRP A 267 -4.96 -7.41 -25.67
N TRP A 268 -5.35 -6.65 -24.67
CA TRP A 268 -4.77 -6.67 -23.31
C TRP A 268 -5.45 -7.68 -22.37
N VAL A 269 -6.59 -8.28 -22.79
CA VAL A 269 -7.25 -9.34 -22.03
C VAL A 269 -6.67 -10.68 -22.43
N GLN A 270 -5.95 -11.31 -21.52
CA GLN A 270 -5.37 -12.63 -21.69
C GLN A 270 -6.10 -13.59 -20.75
N VAL A 271 -7.11 -14.28 -21.28
CA VAL A 271 -7.85 -15.26 -20.50
C VAL A 271 -6.98 -16.50 -20.30
N PRO A 272 -6.79 -16.97 -19.07
CA PRO A 272 -6.06 -18.20 -18.82
C PRO A 272 -6.65 -19.40 -19.57
N PRO A 273 -5.84 -20.24 -20.21
CA PRO A 273 -6.32 -21.34 -21.08
C PRO A 273 -7.14 -22.40 -20.36
N ASN A 274 -7.16 -22.42 -19.04
CA ASN A 274 -7.92 -23.37 -18.21
C ASN A 274 -8.99 -22.70 -17.35
N THR A 275 -9.37 -21.47 -17.65
CA THR A 275 -10.48 -20.81 -16.95
C THR A 275 -11.79 -21.46 -17.39
N PRO A 276 -12.61 -22.03 -16.50
CA PRO A 276 -13.82 -22.78 -16.85
C PRO A 276 -14.85 -21.98 -17.65
N GLU A 277 -14.85 -20.65 -17.46
CA GLU A 277 -15.68 -19.71 -18.21
C GLU A 277 -14.79 -18.50 -18.57
N PRO A 278 -14.78 -18.06 -19.83
CA PRO A 278 -14.10 -16.84 -20.18
C PRO A 278 -14.76 -15.68 -19.43
N GLN A 279 -14.03 -15.08 -18.49
CA GLN A 279 -14.53 -13.91 -17.72
C GLN A 279 -14.43 -12.64 -18.57
N ASN A 280 -14.83 -12.73 -19.83
CA ASN A 280 -14.66 -11.70 -20.84
C ASN A 280 -15.74 -10.63 -20.77
N HIS A 281 -16.87 -10.95 -20.15
CA HIS A 281 -17.99 -10.02 -20.05
C HIS A 281 -18.15 -9.52 -18.63
N MET A 282 -18.62 -8.30 -18.55
CA MET A 282 -19.15 -7.74 -17.31
C MET A 282 -20.60 -7.35 -17.52
N THR A 283 -21.45 -7.79 -16.63
CA THR A 283 -22.85 -7.34 -16.57
C THR A 283 -22.94 -6.12 -15.67
N MET A 284 -23.61 -5.08 -16.15
CA MET A 284 -23.71 -3.80 -15.45
C MET A 284 -24.93 -3.74 -14.55
N MET A 285 -24.72 -3.25 -13.33
CA MET A 285 -25.71 -3.25 -12.26
C MET A 285 -26.32 -1.88 -12.05
N ASN A 286 -27.56 -1.84 -11.63
CA ASN A 286 -28.32 -0.63 -11.37
C ASN A 286 -27.98 -0.03 -10.00
N VAL A 287 -27.10 0.96 -9.95
CA VAL A 287 -26.73 1.65 -8.71
C VAL A 287 -27.88 2.42 -8.07
N ASN A 288 -28.99 2.70 -8.78
CA ASN A 288 -30.20 3.24 -8.18
C ASN A 288 -30.95 2.20 -7.34
N ASN A 289 -30.69 0.90 -7.58
CA ASN A 289 -31.25 -0.18 -6.78
C ASN A 289 -30.51 -0.29 -5.44
N LYS A 290 -31.25 -0.11 -4.35
CA LYS A 290 -30.66 -0.17 -3.00
C LYS A 290 -30.10 -1.55 -2.67
N GLY A 291 -30.71 -2.63 -3.19
CA GLY A 291 -30.23 -3.99 -2.96
C GLY A 291 -28.81 -4.19 -3.51
N TRP A 292 -28.55 -3.69 -4.73
CA TRP A 292 -27.20 -3.69 -5.29
C TRP A 292 -26.23 -2.84 -4.44
N ARG A 293 -26.62 -1.61 -4.05
CA ARG A 293 -25.74 -0.77 -3.24
C ARG A 293 -25.42 -1.41 -1.89
N ASP A 294 -26.41 -1.99 -1.21
CA ASP A 294 -26.17 -2.70 0.06
C ASP A 294 -25.23 -3.88 -0.11
N TYR A 295 -25.38 -4.64 -1.19
CA TYR A 295 -24.49 -5.75 -1.51
C TYR A 295 -23.06 -5.30 -1.74
N ILE A 296 -22.85 -4.37 -2.67
CA ILE A 296 -21.49 -3.98 -3.08
C ILE A 296 -20.75 -3.18 -1.98
N THR A 297 -21.45 -2.33 -1.23
CA THR A 297 -20.84 -1.66 -0.08
C THR A 297 -20.46 -2.63 1.03
N GLY A 298 -21.21 -3.72 1.20
CA GLY A 298 -20.83 -4.84 2.07
C GLY A 298 -19.52 -5.50 1.62
N GLN A 299 -19.29 -5.64 0.30
CA GLN A 299 -18.02 -6.14 -0.22
C GLN A 299 -16.86 -5.15 0.02
N TYR A 300 -17.13 -3.84 -0.05
CA TYR A 300 -16.12 -2.81 0.27
C TYR A 300 -15.72 -2.83 1.74
N VAL A 301 -16.66 -3.06 2.66
CA VAL A 301 -16.34 -3.30 4.08
C VAL A 301 -15.48 -4.56 4.23
N ASN A 302 -15.88 -5.65 3.59
CA ASN A 302 -15.16 -6.92 3.68
C ASN A 302 -13.70 -6.81 3.19
N GLN A 303 -13.44 -6.14 2.06
CA GLN A 303 -12.06 -5.93 1.57
C GLN A 303 -11.23 -5.07 2.53
N LYS A 304 -11.83 -4.03 3.14
CA LYS A 304 -11.16 -3.20 4.14
C LYS A 304 -10.79 -4.02 5.37
N ASP A 305 -11.72 -4.84 5.86
CA ASP A 305 -11.51 -5.65 7.07
C ASP A 305 -10.45 -6.73 6.85
N GLU A 306 -10.44 -7.36 5.66
CA GLU A 306 -9.50 -8.44 5.34
C GLU A 306 -8.07 -7.92 5.14
N PHE A 307 -7.90 -6.88 4.31
CA PHE A 307 -6.58 -6.39 3.90
C PHE A 307 -6.14 -5.10 4.58
N LYS A 308 -6.97 -4.53 5.46
CA LYS A 308 -6.67 -3.25 6.15
C LYS A 308 -6.47 -2.07 5.20
N PHE A 309 -7.14 -2.09 4.05
CA PHE A 309 -7.16 -0.93 3.17
C PHE A 309 -7.68 0.32 3.91
N THR A 310 -7.04 1.45 3.67
CA THR A 310 -7.44 2.74 4.23
C THR A 310 -8.79 3.22 3.67
N GLY A 311 -9.08 2.85 2.42
CA GLY A 311 -10.31 3.24 1.74
C GLY A 311 -10.56 2.46 0.44
N THR A 312 -11.59 2.88 -0.30
CA THR A 312 -11.96 2.31 -1.58
C THR A 312 -11.84 3.35 -2.68
N HIS A 313 -11.17 3.01 -3.77
CA HIS A 313 -11.21 3.76 -5.02
C HIS A 313 -12.37 3.22 -5.87
N ILE A 314 -13.46 3.96 -5.94
CA ILE A 314 -14.64 3.59 -6.73
C ILE A 314 -14.49 4.14 -8.14
N ASP A 315 -14.38 3.24 -9.11
CA ASP A 315 -14.27 3.54 -10.54
C ASP A 315 -15.62 3.41 -11.26
N THR A 316 -15.65 3.85 -12.52
CA THR A 316 -16.83 3.82 -13.41
C THR A 316 -18.00 4.65 -12.91
N LEU A 317 -17.71 5.82 -12.32
CA LEU A 317 -18.73 6.78 -11.88
C LEU A 317 -19.37 7.58 -13.03
N GLY A 318 -19.21 7.11 -14.27
CA GLY A 318 -19.75 7.75 -15.44
C GLY A 318 -21.27 7.66 -15.51
N GLN A 319 -21.89 8.72 -16.04
CA GLN A 319 -23.32 8.73 -16.32
C GLN A 319 -23.64 7.93 -17.58
N THR A 320 -24.74 7.19 -17.54
CA THR A 320 -25.33 6.54 -18.71
C THR A 320 -26.84 6.51 -18.55
N VAL A 321 -27.56 6.56 -19.68
CA VAL A 321 -29.00 6.36 -19.68
C VAL A 321 -29.26 4.93 -20.11
N LYS A 322 -29.73 4.12 -19.18
CA LYS A 322 -30.09 2.71 -19.37
C LYS A 322 -31.48 2.47 -18.79
N LYS A 323 -31.98 1.26 -18.88
CA LYS A 323 -33.27 0.88 -18.33
C LYS A 323 -33.10 -0.03 -17.11
N ASP A 324 -34.06 0.01 -16.21
CA ASP A 324 -34.20 -0.98 -15.15
C ASP A 324 -34.87 -2.28 -15.71
N ALA A 325 -35.06 -3.27 -14.85
CA ALA A 325 -35.71 -4.51 -15.17
C ALA A 325 -37.19 -4.34 -15.63
N SER A 326 -37.84 -3.24 -15.25
CA SER A 326 -39.20 -2.90 -15.65
C SER A 326 -39.27 -2.09 -16.95
N GLY A 327 -38.13 -1.75 -17.55
CA GLY A 327 -38.03 -0.97 -18.78
C GLY A 327 -38.05 0.55 -18.60
N ASN A 328 -38.02 1.05 -17.37
CA ASN A 328 -37.96 2.50 -17.09
C ASN A 328 -36.57 3.04 -17.36
N LYS A 329 -36.47 4.18 -18.04
CA LYS A 329 -35.19 4.89 -18.25
C LYS A 329 -34.66 5.43 -16.92
N LEU A 330 -33.38 5.23 -16.69
CA LEU A 330 -32.69 5.63 -15.47
C LEU A 330 -31.59 6.66 -15.76
N ASN A 331 -31.45 7.61 -14.85
CA ASN A 331 -30.23 8.41 -14.66
C ASN A 331 -29.52 7.85 -13.42
N LEU A 332 -28.28 7.48 -13.55
CA LEU A 332 -27.53 6.82 -12.47
C LEU A 332 -26.90 7.80 -11.47
N THR A 333 -27.01 9.11 -11.67
CA THR A 333 -26.34 10.13 -10.85
C THR A 333 -26.69 10.02 -9.36
N GLU A 334 -27.98 9.86 -9.05
CA GLU A 334 -28.43 9.76 -7.64
C GLU A 334 -27.92 8.48 -6.99
N GLY A 335 -27.99 7.36 -7.71
CA GLY A 335 -27.48 6.08 -7.22
C GLY A 335 -25.97 6.08 -7.02
N LEU A 336 -25.21 6.69 -7.92
CA LEU A 336 -23.76 6.87 -7.78
C LEU A 336 -23.42 7.76 -6.57
N SER A 337 -24.14 8.86 -6.38
CA SER A 337 -23.96 9.72 -5.21
C SER A 337 -24.30 8.99 -3.92
N ALA A 338 -25.39 8.21 -3.90
CA ALA A 338 -25.77 7.40 -2.77
C ALA A 338 -24.72 6.32 -2.47
N LEU A 339 -24.20 5.64 -3.50
CA LEU A 339 -23.13 4.62 -3.33
C LEU A 339 -21.89 5.20 -2.65
N VAL A 340 -21.42 6.36 -3.11
CA VAL A 340 -20.23 7.02 -2.52
C VAL A 340 -20.47 7.37 -1.05
N ASN A 341 -21.63 7.96 -0.73
CA ASN A 341 -21.98 8.33 0.64
C ASN A 341 -22.14 7.11 1.55
N GLU A 342 -22.87 6.09 1.10
CA GLU A 342 -23.07 4.83 1.83
C GLU A 342 -21.73 4.10 2.06
N THR A 343 -20.81 4.14 1.08
CA THR A 343 -19.47 3.60 1.23
C THR A 343 -18.70 4.37 2.31
N ALA A 344 -18.69 5.70 2.24
CA ALA A 344 -17.99 6.53 3.22
C ALA A 344 -18.53 6.33 4.65
N GLU A 345 -19.83 6.11 4.81
CA GLU A 345 -20.43 5.82 6.12
C GLU A 345 -20.03 4.44 6.67
N LYS A 346 -20.04 3.42 5.83
CA LYS A 346 -19.79 2.03 6.24
C LYS A 346 -18.30 1.69 6.41
N THR A 347 -17.41 2.46 5.78
CA THR A 347 -15.96 2.21 5.80
C THR A 347 -15.17 3.19 6.67
N LYS A 348 -15.83 3.94 7.52
CA LYS A 348 -15.20 4.84 8.52
C LYS A 348 -14.32 4.10 9.53
#